data_da151b56a485e33d1208c7c5763b38ba
#
_entry.id   da151b56a485e33d1208c7c5763b38ba
#
_cell.length_a   1.000
_cell.length_b   1.000
_cell.length_c   1.000
_cell.angle_alpha   90.00
_cell.angle_beta   90.00
_cell.angle_gamma   90.00
#
_symmetry.space_group_name_H-M   'P 1'
#
loop_
_entity.id
_entity.type
_entity.pdbx_description
1 polymer ?
#
loop_
_entity_poly.entity_id
_entity_poly.type
_entity_poly.pdbx_seq_one_letter_code
_entity_poly.pdbx_strand_id
1 'polypeptide(L)'
;MDPKDRRARGLAVYQAMGWGENAGVKELDEDLWQLTTDVLFGEIWSRSGLSLRERELVTLAALMAAKADGIALHMRNAHNLGISFDEMKEVILQATIYLGMPKALFAMRKLKAVMAEAAAGGGTA
;
A
#
# COMPACT_ATOMS: atom_id res chain seq x y z
N MET A 1 9.96 18.30 -13.45
CA MET A 1 9.83 18.47 -11.99
C MET A 1 11.22 18.51 -11.38
N ASP A 2 11.47 19.43 -10.45
CA ASP A 2 12.74 19.51 -9.72
C ASP A 2 12.94 18.21 -8.92
N PRO A 3 14.13 17.58 -8.98
CA PRO A 3 14.41 16.39 -8.19
C PRO A 3 14.15 16.54 -6.69
N LYS A 4 14.38 17.74 -6.13
CA LYS A 4 14.11 18.00 -4.71
C LYS A 4 12.61 17.95 -4.42
N ASP A 5 11.76 18.46 -5.34
CA ASP A 5 10.32 18.44 -5.18
C ASP A 5 9.78 17.01 -5.24
N ARG A 6 10.32 16.17 -6.11
CA ARG A 6 9.95 14.76 -6.19
C ARG A 6 10.21 14.05 -4.87
N ARG A 7 11.41 14.23 -4.32
CA ARG A 7 11.80 13.63 -3.05
C ARG A 7 10.85 14.06 -1.94
N ALA A 8 10.58 15.35 -1.83
CA ALA A 8 9.71 15.89 -0.80
C ALA A 8 8.28 15.34 -0.91
N ARG A 9 7.75 15.22 -2.12
CA ARG A 9 6.42 14.66 -2.36
C ARG A 9 6.37 13.17 -2.01
N GLY A 10 7.40 12.41 -2.37
CA GLY A 10 7.49 11.01 -2.02
C GLY A 10 7.52 10.77 -0.52
N LEU A 11 8.30 11.57 0.20
CA LEU A 11 8.36 11.51 1.65
C LEU A 11 7.02 11.87 2.29
N ALA A 12 6.29 12.82 1.70
CA ALA A 12 4.95 13.18 2.18
C ALA A 12 3.96 12.01 2.04
N VAL A 13 4.06 11.22 0.97
CA VAL A 13 3.24 10.01 0.81
C VAL A 13 3.59 8.98 1.88
N TYR A 14 4.88 8.75 2.15
CA TYR A 14 5.30 7.85 3.23
C TYR A 14 4.71 8.28 4.57
N GLN A 15 4.72 9.56 4.86
CA GLN A 15 4.13 10.06 6.10
C GLN A 15 2.61 9.85 6.14
N ALA A 16 1.93 10.09 5.04
CA ALA A 16 0.49 9.85 4.94
C ALA A 16 0.13 8.38 5.19
N MET A 17 1.00 7.47 4.75
CA MET A 17 0.83 6.03 4.98
C MET A 17 1.28 5.57 6.36
N GLY A 18 2.01 6.41 7.11
CA GLY A 18 2.57 6.01 8.39
C GLY A 18 3.81 5.14 8.28
N TRP A 19 4.55 5.23 7.18
CA TRP A 19 5.75 4.41 6.92
C TRP A 19 7.05 5.06 7.33
N GLY A 20 7.04 6.22 7.94
CA GLY A 20 8.24 6.97 8.26
C GLY A 20 8.87 7.58 7.01
N GLU A 21 10.16 7.38 6.81
CA GLU A 21 10.88 8.00 5.70
C GLU A 21 11.24 7.03 4.57
N ASN A 22 11.09 5.71 4.76
CA ASN A 22 11.62 4.79 3.77
C ASN A 22 10.90 3.44 3.65
N ALA A 23 9.91 3.17 4.49
CA ALA A 23 9.16 1.90 4.49
C ALA A 23 10.08 0.65 4.54
N GLY A 24 11.29 0.78 5.08
CA GLY A 24 12.27 -0.30 5.14
C GLY A 24 13.08 -0.52 3.86
N VAL A 25 12.80 0.23 2.80
CA VAL A 25 13.45 0.02 1.50
C VAL A 25 14.87 0.57 1.47
N LYS A 26 15.12 1.67 2.17
CA LYS A 26 16.44 2.33 2.16
C LYS A 26 17.54 1.42 2.71
N GLU A 27 17.23 0.66 3.75
CA GLU A 27 18.16 -0.28 4.36
C GLU A 27 18.44 -1.47 3.45
N LEU A 28 17.49 -1.81 2.59
CA LEU A 28 17.67 -2.89 1.63
C LEU A 28 18.59 -2.46 0.48
N ASP A 29 18.30 -1.31 -0.13
CA ASP A 29 19.10 -0.78 -1.23
C ASP A 29 18.76 0.70 -1.47
N GLU A 30 19.80 1.55 -1.50
CA GLU A 30 19.61 2.99 -1.64
C GLU A 30 19.09 3.41 -3.01
N ASP A 31 19.57 2.80 -4.08
CA ASP A 31 19.09 3.12 -5.45
C ASP A 31 17.62 2.76 -5.60
N LEU A 32 17.23 1.61 -5.07
CA LEU A 32 15.84 1.19 -5.08
C LEU A 32 14.96 2.14 -4.26
N TRP A 33 15.47 2.60 -3.11
CA TRP A 33 14.76 3.59 -2.29
C TRP A 33 14.57 4.91 -3.03
N GLN A 34 15.61 5.38 -3.74
CA GLN A 34 15.51 6.61 -4.53
C GLN A 34 14.47 6.47 -5.63
N LEU A 35 14.48 5.34 -6.34
CA LEU A 35 13.51 5.07 -7.39
C LEU A 35 12.08 5.03 -6.83
N THR A 36 11.89 4.31 -5.74
CA THR A 36 10.58 4.19 -5.10
C THR A 36 10.09 5.54 -4.57
N THR A 37 10.96 6.26 -3.88
CA THR A 37 10.58 7.53 -3.25
C THR A 37 10.35 8.63 -4.28
N ASP A 38 11.30 8.79 -5.22
CA ASP A 38 11.27 9.91 -6.13
C ASP A 38 10.31 9.69 -7.31
N VAL A 39 10.28 8.48 -7.87
CA VAL A 39 9.48 8.19 -9.06
C VAL A 39 8.10 7.65 -8.67
N LEU A 40 8.04 6.53 -7.95
CA LEU A 40 6.75 5.92 -7.64
C LEU A 40 5.88 6.86 -6.80
N PHE A 41 6.38 7.27 -5.65
CA PHE A 41 5.58 8.11 -4.75
C PHE A 41 5.70 9.60 -5.06
N GLY A 42 6.87 10.06 -5.49
CA GLY A 42 7.11 11.48 -5.77
C GLY A 42 6.50 11.97 -7.08
N GLU A 43 6.51 11.16 -8.12
CA GLU A 43 5.95 11.54 -9.43
C GLU A 43 4.57 10.91 -9.68
N ILE A 44 4.38 9.64 -9.37
CA ILE A 44 3.13 8.95 -9.75
C ILE A 44 2.06 9.11 -8.70
N TRP A 45 2.33 8.71 -7.45
CA TRP A 45 1.33 8.81 -6.38
C TRP A 45 0.93 10.24 -6.04
N SER A 46 1.79 11.21 -6.36
CA SER A 46 1.54 12.63 -6.08
C SER A 46 0.75 13.33 -7.17
N ARG A 47 0.40 12.63 -8.25
CA ARG A 47 -0.43 13.19 -9.32
C ARG A 47 -1.85 13.46 -8.81
N SER A 48 -2.45 14.55 -9.27
CA SER A 48 -3.78 14.97 -8.82
C SER A 48 -4.95 14.17 -9.43
N GLY A 49 -4.67 13.29 -10.39
CA GLY A 49 -5.72 12.53 -11.10
C GLY A 49 -6.48 11.54 -10.23
N LEU A 50 -5.86 11.02 -9.17
CA LEU A 50 -6.50 10.18 -8.17
C LEU A 50 -6.03 10.62 -6.79
N SER A 51 -6.89 10.46 -5.79
CA SER A 51 -6.50 10.68 -4.40
C SER A 51 -5.55 9.58 -3.92
N LEU A 52 -4.87 9.81 -2.81
CA LEU A 52 -4.02 8.77 -2.19
C LEU A 52 -4.85 7.53 -1.82
N ARG A 53 -6.07 7.75 -1.34
CA ARG A 53 -7.00 6.66 -1.00
C ARG A 53 -7.33 5.81 -2.23
N GLU A 54 -7.66 6.47 -3.34
CA GLU A 54 -7.96 5.75 -4.60
C GLU A 54 -6.73 4.99 -5.11
N ARG A 55 -5.54 5.59 -5.03
CA ARG A 55 -4.30 4.90 -5.43
C ARG A 55 -4.01 3.70 -4.56
N GLU A 56 -4.30 3.77 -3.27
CA GLU A 56 -4.13 2.63 -2.37
C GLU A 56 -5.06 1.48 -2.74
N LEU A 57 -6.33 1.77 -3.06
CA LEU A 57 -7.26 0.73 -3.50
C LEU A 57 -6.76 0.03 -4.76
N VAL A 58 -6.26 0.79 -5.73
CA VAL A 58 -5.65 0.25 -6.96
C VAL A 58 -4.43 -0.60 -6.62
N THR A 59 -3.60 -0.13 -5.70
CA THR A 59 -2.37 -0.82 -5.29
C THR A 59 -2.68 -2.15 -4.61
N LEU A 60 -3.69 -2.18 -3.75
CA LEU A 60 -4.10 -3.43 -3.10
C LEU A 60 -4.48 -4.49 -4.14
N ALA A 61 -5.26 -4.10 -5.15
CA ALA A 61 -5.63 -5.02 -6.24
C ALA A 61 -4.41 -5.46 -7.06
N ALA A 62 -3.49 -4.55 -7.35
CA ALA A 62 -2.26 -4.85 -8.10
C ALA A 62 -1.35 -5.83 -7.34
N LEU A 63 -1.20 -5.63 -6.03
CA LEU A 63 -0.37 -6.51 -5.19
C LEU A 63 -1.02 -7.88 -5.02
N MET A 64 -2.35 -7.96 -4.96
CA MET A 64 -3.09 -9.22 -4.99
C MET A 64 -2.80 -9.96 -6.31
N ALA A 65 -2.88 -9.26 -7.43
CA ALA A 65 -2.63 -9.84 -8.76
C ALA A 65 -1.21 -10.41 -8.87
N ALA A 66 -0.24 -9.75 -8.27
CA ALA A 66 1.16 -10.17 -8.26
C ALA A 66 1.46 -11.21 -7.18
N LYS A 67 0.54 -11.51 -6.30
CA LYS A 67 0.77 -12.33 -5.08
C LYS A 67 1.98 -11.82 -4.31
N ALA A 68 2.06 -10.50 -4.16
CA ALA A 68 3.20 -9.84 -3.51
C ALA A 68 2.99 -9.77 -1.99
N ASP A 69 3.97 -10.27 -1.23
CA ASP A 69 3.90 -10.24 0.24
C ASP A 69 3.80 -8.82 0.79
N GLY A 70 4.31 -7.83 0.07
CA GLY A 70 4.18 -6.42 0.42
C GLY A 70 2.75 -5.92 0.59
N ILE A 71 1.75 -6.68 0.13
CA ILE A 71 0.35 -6.33 0.35
C ILE A 71 0.03 -6.20 1.85
N ALA A 72 0.68 -6.99 2.70
CA ALA A 72 0.46 -6.93 4.14
C ALA A 72 0.86 -5.58 4.74
N LEU A 73 1.95 -4.98 4.26
CA LEU A 73 2.38 -3.65 4.70
C LEU A 73 1.32 -2.59 4.34
N HIS A 74 0.79 -2.67 3.13
CA HIS A 74 -0.29 -1.79 2.70
C HIS A 74 -1.55 -1.99 3.54
N MET A 75 -1.95 -3.24 3.76
CA MET A 75 -3.14 -3.54 4.57
C MET A 75 -3.03 -3.01 6.00
N ARG A 76 -1.83 -3.09 6.61
CA ARG A 76 -1.62 -2.58 7.97
C ARG A 76 -1.79 -1.07 8.06
N ASN A 77 -1.46 -0.34 7.02
CA ASN A 77 -1.35 1.11 7.04
C ASN A 77 -2.43 1.84 6.25
N ALA A 78 -3.26 1.13 5.49
CA ALA A 78 -4.29 1.74 4.65
C ALA A 78 -5.34 2.51 5.46
N HIS A 79 -5.52 2.20 6.75
CA HIS A 79 -6.41 2.96 7.62
C HIS A 79 -5.99 4.44 7.72
N ASN A 80 -4.71 4.74 7.55
CA ASN A 80 -4.21 6.12 7.53
C ASN A 80 -4.79 6.94 6.36
N LEU A 81 -5.27 6.25 5.33
CA LEU A 81 -5.95 6.86 4.18
C LEU A 81 -7.47 6.67 4.24
N GLY A 82 -7.99 6.23 5.38
CA GLY A 82 -9.43 6.05 5.58
C GLY A 82 -9.99 4.77 4.98
N ILE A 83 -9.17 3.75 4.74
CA ILE A 83 -9.62 2.48 4.20
C ILE A 83 -9.77 1.47 5.33
N SER A 84 -10.98 0.93 5.50
CA SER A 84 -11.28 -0.08 6.50
C SER A 84 -10.93 -1.48 6.03
N PHE A 85 -10.83 -2.43 6.95
CA PHE A 85 -10.68 -3.85 6.60
C PHE A 85 -11.86 -4.36 5.77
N ASP A 86 -13.07 -3.88 6.05
CA ASP A 86 -14.25 -4.26 5.26
C ASP A 86 -14.11 -3.77 3.81
N GLU A 87 -13.58 -2.58 3.60
CA GLU A 87 -13.32 -2.08 2.24
C GLU A 87 -12.22 -2.88 1.54
N MET A 88 -11.18 -3.29 2.26
CA MET A 88 -10.14 -4.17 1.69
C MET A 88 -10.72 -5.50 1.27
N LYS A 89 -11.64 -6.06 2.06
CA LYS A 89 -12.38 -7.28 1.69
C LYS A 89 -13.17 -7.07 0.41
N GLU A 90 -13.82 -5.91 0.24
CA GLU A 90 -14.56 -5.61 -0.99
C GLU A 90 -13.65 -5.54 -2.21
N VAL A 91 -12.44 -4.98 -2.06
CA VAL A 91 -11.43 -4.99 -3.13
C VAL A 91 -11.10 -6.44 -3.53
N ILE A 92 -10.86 -7.29 -2.54
CA ILE A 92 -10.52 -8.70 -2.79
C ILE A 92 -11.68 -9.42 -3.50
N LEU A 93 -12.90 -9.23 -3.03
CA LEU A 93 -14.07 -9.87 -3.64
C LEU A 93 -14.25 -9.47 -5.10
N GLN A 94 -14.13 -8.18 -5.39
CA GLN A 94 -14.24 -7.69 -6.76
C GLN A 94 -13.12 -8.23 -7.64
N ALA A 95 -11.87 -8.17 -7.16
CA ALA A 95 -10.71 -8.60 -7.92
C ALA A 95 -10.70 -10.11 -8.18
N THR A 96 -11.34 -10.91 -7.30
CA THR A 96 -11.42 -12.37 -7.43
C THR A 96 -11.99 -12.79 -8.78
N ILE A 97 -13.01 -12.08 -9.26
CA ILE A 97 -13.70 -12.43 -10.52
C ILE A 97 -12.75 -12.26 -11.71
N TYR A 98 -11.85 -11.29 -11.65
CA TYR A 98 -10.87 -11.03 -12.71
C TYR A 98 -9.61 -11.88 -12.58
N LEU A 99 -9.19 -12.21 -11.35
CA LEU A 99 -7.87 -12.79 -11.09
C LEU A 99 -7.90 -14.27 -10.74
N GLY A 100 -9.01 -14.79 -10.27
CA GLY A 100 -9.17 -16.19 -9.92
C GLY A 100 -8.97 -16.50 -8.45
N MET A 101 -9.44 -17.68 -8.06
CA MET A 101 -9.50 -18.12 -6.67
C MET A 101 -8.14 -18.22 -5.96
N PRO A 102 -7.05 -18.71 -6.60
CA PRO A 102 -5.76 -18.80 -5.91
C PRO A 102 -5.25 -17.46 -5.39
N LYS A 103 -5.41 -16.39 -6.17
CA LYS A 103 -5.02 -15.05 -5.76
C LYS A 103 -5.95 -14.49 -4.70
N ALA A 104 -7.23 -14.83 -4.77
CA ALA A 104 -8.20 -14.46 -3.74
C ALA A 104 -7.84 -15.07 -2.39
N LEU A 105 -7.51 -16.35 -2.38
CA LEU A 105 -7.11 -17.05 -1.14
C LEU A 105 -5.84 -16.45 -0.55
N PHE A 106 -4.86 -16.15 -1.39
CA PHE A 106 -3.63 -15.47 -0.98
C PHE A 106 -3.95 -14.14 -0.27
N ALA A 107 -4.70 -13.27 -0.93
CA ALA A 107 -5.01 -11.95 -0.41
C ALA A 107 -5.86 -12.01 0.87
N MET A 108 -6.85 -12.90 0.91
CA MET A 108 -7.72 -13.02 2.07
C MET A 108 -6.96 -13.56 3.28
N ARG A 109 -6.02 -14.50 3.08
CA ARG A 109 -5.16 -14.98 4.19
C ARG A 109 -4.31 -13.84 4.73
N LYS A 110 -3.75 -13.00 3.86
CA LYS A 110 -2.98 -11.82 4.28
C LYS A 110 -3.85 -10.85 5.08
N LEU A 111 -5.06 -10.56 4.60
CA LEU A 111 -5.97 -9.67 5.30
C LEU A 111 -6.33 -10.21 6.68
N LYS A 112 -6.67 -11.50 6.78
CA LYS A 112 -7.02 -12.10 8.07
C LYS A 112 -5.84 -12.06 9.05
N ALA A 113 -4.63 -12.28 8.57
CA ALA A 113 -3.43 -12.18 9.40
C ALA A 113 -3.22 -10.75 9.92
N VAL A 114 -3.38 -9.75 9.06
CA VAL A 114 -3.25 -8.34 9.45
C VAL A 114 -4.34 -7.95 10.45
N MET A 115 -5.58 -8.40 10.23
CA MET A 115 -6.68 -8.15 11.18
C MET A 115 -6.38 -8.77 12.54
N ALA A 116 -5.82 -9.98 12.57
CA ALA A 116 -5.45 -10.65 13.82
C ALA A 116 -4.33 -9.89 14.55
N GLU A 117 -3.33 -9.38 13.84
CA GLU A 117 -2.29 -8.53 14.40
C GLU A 117 -2.89 -7.27 15.04
N ALA A 118 -3.80 -6.60 14.35
CA ALA A 118 -4.43 -5.39 14.83
C ALA A 118 -5.25 -5.66 16.11
N ALA A 119 -6.00 -6.76 16.14
CA ALA A 119 -6.78 -7.15 17.32
C ALA A 119 -5.87 -7.48 18.51
N ALA A 120 -4.77 -8.21 18.28
CA ALA A 120 -3.82 -8.59 19.33
C ALA A 120 -3.07 -7.39 19.90
N GLY A 121 -2.76 -6.40 19.07
CA GLY A 121 -2.08 -5.18 19.49
C GLY A 121 -3.01 -4.10 20.03
N GLY A 122 -4.34 -4.35 20.11
CA GLY A 122 -5.31 -3.30 20.42
C GLY A 122 -5.36 -2.22 19.36
N GLY A 123 -4.91 -2.55 18.15
CA GLY A 123 -4.72 -1.60 17.08
C GLY A 123 -6.01 -1.16 16.41
N THR A 124 -5.87 -0.16 15.54
CA THR A 124 -6.96 0.37 14.71
C THR A 124 -7.07 -0.42 13.42
N ALA A 125 -8.28 -0.50 12.95
CA ALA A 125 -8.54 -1.15 11.67
C ALA A 125 -8.27 -0.23 10.52
#